data_7aaf48ef1ad4d250fd08c003c685d47d
#
_entry.id   7aaf48ef1ad4d250fd08c003c685d47d
#
_cell.length_a   1.000
_cell.length_b   1.000
_cell.length_c   1.000
_cell.angle_alpha   90.00
_cell.angle_beta   90.00
_cell.angle_gamma   90.00
#
_symmetry.space_group_name_H-M   'P 1'
#
loop_
_entity.id
_entity.type
_entity.pdbx_description
1 polymer ?
#
loop_
_entity_poly.entity_id
_entity_poly.type
_entity_poly.pdbx_seq_one_letter_code
_entity_poly.pdbx_strand_id
1 'polypeptide(L)'
;MPHPVMFDEDDPGLAELRSAALSFPESYEKVSWGRPVFCAPKMFAMYGGNSKSSGEMVGYPHSVLVKVDESERTALEQDPRFYYPAYLGPSGWLGLDFTVARVDWDEVRELVDASFRLVAPKRLVKLLDAQ
;
A
#
# COMPACT_ATOMS: atom_id res chain seq x y z
N MET A 1 -9.20 19.55 -12.10
CA MET A 1 -10.04 18.38 -12.44
C MET A 1 -9.80 17.25 -11.45
N PRO A 2 -10.85 16.69 -10.89
CA PRO A 2 -10.66 15.51 -10.05
C PRO A 2 -10.21 14.31 -10.90
N HIS A 3 -9.44 13.43 -10.30
CA HIS A 3 -9.07 12.18 -10.96
C HIS A 3 -10.31 11.31 -11.13
N PRO A 4 -10.45 10.59 -12.26
CA PRO A 4 -11.51 9.62 -12.39
C PRO A 4 -11.34 8.52 -11.34
N VAL A 5 -12.44 7.93 -10.93
CA VAL A 5 -12.40 6.76 -10.05
C VAL A 5 -11.80 5.59 -10.81
N MET A 6 -10.78 4.95 -10.23
CA MET A 6 -9.98 3.92 -10.87
C MET A 6 -10.12 2.55 -10.19
N PHE A 7 -11.22 2.35 -9.45
CA PHE A 7 -11.46 1.10 -8.75
C PHE A 7 -12.95 0.83 -8.63
N ASP A 8 -13.31 -0.42 -8.40
CA ASP A 8 -14.64 -0.86 -8.01
C ASP A 8 -14.59 -1.44 -6.61
N GLU A 9 -15.69 -1.31 -5.86
CA GLU A 9 -15.76 -1.87 -4.50
C GLU A 9 -15.54 -3.39 -4.48
N ASP A 10 -15.84 -4.06 -5.59
CA ASP A 10 -15.68 -5.52 -5.70
C ASP A 10 -14.29 -5.94 -6.20
N ASP A 11 -13.36 -5.00 -6.37
CA ASP A 11 -12.04 -5.33 -6.90
C ASP A 11 -11.31 -6.33 -6.01
N PRO A 12 -10.55 -7.27 -6.63
CA PRO A 12 -9.82 -8.30 -5.88
C PRO A 12 -8.88 -7.70 -4.84
N GLY A 13 -8.99 -8.19 -3.61
CA GLY A 13 -8.10 -7.81 -2.52
C GLY A 13 -8.47 -6.51 -1.82
N LEU A 14 -9.40 -5.71 -2.35
CA LEU A 14 -9.74 -4.43 -1.73
C LEU A 14 -10.40 -4.62 -0.36
N ALA A 15 -11.36 -5.54 -0.26
CA ALA A 15 -12.04 -5.76 1.01
C ALA A 15 -11.08 -6.24 2.10
N GLU A 16 -10.17 -7.15 1.75
CA GLU A 16 -9.19 -7.68 2.68
C GLU A 16 -8.18 -6.61 3.10
N LEU A 17 -7.68 -5.81 2.14
CA LEU A 17 -6.78 -4.72 2.45
C LEU A 17 -7.46 -3.68 3.34
N ARG A 18 -8.69 -3.33 3.01
CA ARG A 18 -9.48 -2.36 3.78
C ARG A 18 -9.64 -2.83 5.24
N SER A 19 -9.99 -4.09 5.42
CA SER A 19 -10.13 -4.67 6.76
C SER A 19 -8.82 -4.59 7.55
N ALA A 20 -7.70 -4.93 6.91
CA ALA A 20 -6.40 -4.86 7.56
C ALA A 20 -6.02 -3.41 7.91
N ALA A 21 -6.11 -2.50 6.93
CA ALA A 21 -5.65 -1.13 7.12
C ALA A 21 -6.49 -0.35 8.14
N LEU A 22 -7.80 -0.57 8.14
CA LEU A 22 -8.69 0.15 9.06
C LEU A 22 -8.67 -0.42 10.49
N SER A 23 -7.93 -1.50 10.74
CA SER A 23 -7.73 -2.01 12.09
C SER A 23 -6.68 -1.24 12.88
N PHE A 24 -5.92 -0.37 12.24
CA PHE A 24 -4.86 0.41 12.90
C PHE A 24 -5.43 1.64 13.61
N PRO A 25 -4.77 2.10 14.72
CA PRO A 25 -5.27 3.23 15.49
C PRO A 25 -5.48 4.50 14.66
N GLU A 26 -6.65 5.11 14.77
CA GLU A 26 -7.03 6.37 14.12
C GLU A 26 -6.89 6.35 12.59
N SER A 27 -6.84 5.18 12.01
CA SER A 27 -6.77 5.07 10.55
C SER A 27 -8.11 5.39 9.91
N TYR A 28 -8.04 5.92 8.69
CA TYR A 28 -9.22 6.21 7.90
C TYR A 28 -8.91 6.02 6.43
N GLU A 29 -9.95 5.83 5.65
CA GLU A 29 -9.86 5.67 4.20
C GLU A 29 -10.38 6.92 3.51
N LYS A 30 -9.73 7.31 2.44
CA LYS A 30 -10.24 8.34 1.52
C LYS A 30 -9.85 7.93 0.10
N VAL A 31 -10.43 8.61 -0.88
CA VAL A 31 -10.03 8.43 -2.27
C VAL A 31 -9.06 9.55 -2.64
N SER A 32 -7.90 9.18 -3.14
CA SER A 32 -6.90 10.12 -3.62
C SER A 32 -6.33 9.60 -4.94
N TRP A 33 -6.20 10.47 -5.92
CA TRP A 33 -5.77 10.08 -7.27
C TRP A 33 -6.65 8.99 -7.88
N GLY A 34 -7.94 8.98 -7.51
CA GLY A 34 -8.90 7.99 -7.99
C GLY A 34 -8.83 6.63 -7.33
N ARG A 35 -8.03 6.44 -6.28
CA ARG A 35 -7.81 5.16 -5.62
C ARG A 35 -8.01 5.25 -4.12
N PRO A 36 -8.42 4.14 -3.46
CA PRO A 36 -8.51 4.12 -2.00
C PRO A 36 -7.13 4.26 -1.37
N VAL A 37 -6.98 5.21 -0.46
CA VAL A 37 -5.78 5.36 0.34
C VAL A 37 -6.14 5.32 1.83
N PHE A 38 -5.22 4.81 2.63
CA PHE A 38 -5.42 4.61 4.07
C PHE A 38 -4.40 5.47 4.81
N CYS A 39 -4.88 6.27 5.74
CA CYS A 39 -4.09 7.33 6.39
C CYS A 39 -4.22 7.31 7.91
N ALA A 40 -3.17 7.82 8.61
CA ALA A 40 -3.16 7.96 10.07
C ALA A 40 -2.16 9.04 10.55
N PRO A 41 -2.30 10.34 10.28
CA PRO A 41 -3.04 11.01 9.19
C PRO A 41 -2.32 10.95 7.85
N LYS A 42 -1.03 10.58 7.83
CA LYS A 42 -0.30 10.39 6.56
C LYS A 42 -0.66 9.05 5.96
N MET A 43 -0.64 8.99 4.65
CA MET A 43 -0.90 7.76 3.93
C MET A 43 0.13 6.69 4.30
N PHE A 44 -0.36 5.50 4.65
CA PHE A 44 0.50 4.34 4.92
C PHE A 44 0.18 3.14 4.04
N ALA A 45 -0.90 3.19 3.26
CA ALA A 45 -1.22 2.16 2.28
C ALA A 45 -2.10 2.76 1.19
N MET A 46 -1.99 2.22 -0.03
CA MET A 46 -2.85 2.61 -1.15
C MET A 46 -3.23 1.36 -1.93
N TYR A 47 -4.49 1.26 -2.35
CA TYR A 47 -4.94 0.17 -3.22
C TYR A 47 -4.72 0.56 -4.68
N GLY A 48 -3.93 -0.27 -5.39
CA GLY A 48 -3.61 -0.03 -6.80
C GLY A 48 -2.50 0.98 -7.00
N GLY A 49 -1.87 0.92 -8.14
CA GLY A 49 -0.78 1.83 -8.47
C GLY A 49 -0.32 1.64 -9.91
N ASN A 50 0.73 2.34 -10.26
CA ASN A 50 1.34 2.28 -11.59
C ASN A 50 2.85 2.20 -11.43
N SER A 51 3.52 1.61 -12.42
CA SER A 51 4.95 1.78 -12.58
C SER A 51 5.22 2.52 -13.89
N LYS A 52 6.43 3.05 -14.04
CA LYS A 52 6.86 3.68 -15.29
C LYS A 52 8.00 2.86 -15.83
N SER A 53 7.80 2.28 -17.02
CA SER A 53 8.80 1.46 -17.69
C SER A 53 9.01 1.96 -19.09
N SER A 54 10.27 2.26 -19.44
CA SER A 54 10.64 2.77 -20.79
C SER A 54 9.77 3.95 -21.23
N GLY A 55 9.45 4.85 -20.29
CA GLY A 55 8.63 6.03 -20.57
C GLY A 55 7.14 5.81 -20.57
N GLU A 56 6.69 4.57 -20.43
CA GLU A 56 5.26 4.24 -20.44
C GLU A 56 4.77 3.87 -19.04
N MET A 57 3.52 4.27 -18.74
CA MET A 57 2.88 3.89 -17.47
C MET A 57 2.26 2.51 -17.61
N VAL A 58 2.58 1.64 -16.67
CA VAL A 58 2.02 0.30 -16.57
C VAL A 58 1.13 0.24 -15.33
N GLY A 59 -0.14 -0.12 -15.52
CA GLY A 59 -1.10 -0.17 -14.41
C GLY A 59 -1.02 -1.46 -13.62
N TYR A 60 -1.15 -1.31 -12.31
CA TYR A 60 -1.29 -2.43 -11.37
C TYR A 60 -2.53 -2.19 -10.51
N PRO A 61 -3.73 -2.35 -11.09
CA PRO A 61 -4.97 -1.96 -10.41
C PRO A 61 -5.29 -2.80 -9.19
N HIS A 62 -4.76 -4.02 -9.10
CA HIS A 62 -5.04 -4.95 -7.99
C HIS A 62 -3.75 -5.21 -7.23
N SER A 63 -3.35 -4.20 -6.46
CA SER A 63 -2.10 -4.23 -5.71
C SER A 63 -2.22 -3.38 -4.45
N VAL A 64 -1.23 -3.48 -3.57
CA VAL A 64 -1.10 -2.57 -2.44
C VAL A 64 0.25 -1.88 -2.52
N LEU A 65 0.24 -0.56 -2.33
CA LEU A 65 1.46 0.22 -2.14
C LEU A 65 1.68 0.43 -0.66
N VAL A 66 2.90 0.16 -0.21
CA VAL A 66 3.32 0.37 1.19
C VAL A 66 4.71 1.00 1.21
N LYS A 67 4.98 1.76 2.26
CA LYS A 67 6.33 2.24 2.51
C LYS A 67 7.13 1.13 3.18
N VAL A 68 8.37 0.92 2.72
CA VAL A 68 9.22 -0.15 3.25
C VAL A 68 10.49 0.43 3.83
N ASP A 69 11.01 -0.22 4.87
CA ASP A 69 12.29 0.13 5.44
C ASP A 69 13.39 -0.16 4.43
N GLU A 70 14.39 0.72 4.36
CA GLU A 70 15.49 0.57 3.42
C GLU A 70 16.21 -0.77 3.56
N SER A 71 16.31 -1.29 4.78
CA SER A 71 16.93 -2.59 5.04
C SER A 71 16.20 -3.76 4.40
N GLU A 72 14.89 -3.62 4.18
CA GLU A 72 14.07 -4.67 3.57
C GLU A 72 13.96 -4.53 2.05
N ARG A 73 14.25 -3.34 1.55
CA ARG A 73 13.97 -2.96 0.18
C ARG A 73 14.64 -3.86 -0.86
N THR A 74 15.92 -4.16 -0.68
CA THR A 74 16.69 -4.94 -1.66
C THR A 74 16.08 -6.33 -1.85
N ALA A 75 15.72 -7.00 -0.75
CA ALA A 75 15.11 -8.33 -0.81
C ALA A 75 13.74 -8.29 -1.50
N LEU A 76 12.93 -7.30 -1.16
CA LEU A 76 11.58 -7.17 -1.73
C LEU A 76 11.64 -6.82 -3.22
N GLU A 77 12.60 -6.00 -3.64
CA GLU A 77 12.75 -5.66 -5.06
C GLU A 77 13.14 -6.86 -5.92
N GLN A 78 13.75 -7.88 -5.33
CA GLN A 78 14.10 -9.11 -6.05
C GLN A 78 12.94 -10.09 -6.14
N ASP A 79 11.86 -9.85 -5.40
CA ASP A 79 10.67 -10.70 -5.42
C ASP A 79 9.80 -10.29 -6.62
N PRO A 80 9.49 -11.23 -7.56
CA PRO A 80 8.75 -10.88 -8.77
C PRO A 80 7.31 -10.42 -8.53
N ARG A 81 6.78 -10.59 -7.32
CA ARG A 81 5.44 -10.08 -6.99
C ARG A 81 5.45 -8.57 -6.75
N PHE A 82 6.62 -7.97 -6.51
CA PHE A 82 6.73 -6.55 -6.19
C PHE A 82 7.12 -5.74 -7.42
N TYR A 83 6.63 -4.50 -7.45
CA TYR A 83 7.00 -3.55 -8.49
C TYR A 83 7.38 -2.20 -7.88
N TYR A 84 8.17 -1.43 -8.61
CA TYR A 84 8.61 -0.09 -8.21
C TYR A 84 7.57 0.92 -8.68
N PRO A 85 6.82 1.56 -7.76
CA PRO A 85 5.73 2.45 -8.18
C PRO A 85 6.26 3.78 -8.71
N ALA A 86 5.59 4.30 -9.74
CA ALA A 86 5.88 5.63 -10.26
C ALA A 86 5.61 6.67 -9.17
N TYR A 87 6.44 7.68 -9.09
CA TYR A 87 6.38 8.83 -8.18
C TYR A 87 6.64 8.49 -6.71
N LEU A 88 6.10 7.42 -6.18
CA LEU A 88 6.27 7.02 -4.78
C LEU A 88 7.52 6.16 -4.55
N GLY A 89 8.00 5.49 -5.59
CA GLY A 89 9.20 4.64 -5.47
C GLY A 89 10.40 5.34 -4.87
N PRO A 90 10.77 6.55 -5.36
CA PRO A 90 11.92 7.27 -4.79
C PRO A 90 11.79 7.62 -3.31
N SER A 91 10.56 7.66 -2.79
CA SER A 91 10.29 7.94 -1.37
C SER A 91 10.25 6.67 -0.51
N GLY A 92 10.63 5.52 -1.07
CA GLY A 92 10.72 4.28 -0.30
C GLY A 92 9.49 3.40 -0.36
N TRP A 93 8.62 3.59 -1.36
CA TRP A 93 7.42 2.78 -1.52
C TRP A 93 7.63 1.65 -2.51
N LEU A 94 6.99 0.50 -2.26
CA LEU A 94 6.93 -0.62 -3.19
C LEU A 94 5.47 -1.09 -3.30
N GLY A 95 5.16 -1.74 -4.42
CA GLY A 95 3.84 -2.31 -4.66
C GLY A 95 3.90 -3.82 -4.70
N LEU A 96 2.93 -4.47 -4.07
CA LEU A 96 2.73 -5.92 -4.15
C LEU A 96 1.54 -6.18 -5.07
N ASP A 97 1.79 -6.86 -6.19
CA ASP A 97 0.78 -7.18 -7.18
C ASP A 97 0.02 -8.45 -6.74
N PHE A 98 -1.28 -8.33 -6.53
CA PHE A 98 -2.12 -9.43 -6.08
C PHE A 98 -2.43 -10.46 -7.18
N THR A 99 -2.04 -10.18 -8.43
CA THR A 99 -2.37 -11.04 -9.56
C THR A 99 -1.28 -12.04 -9.93
N VAL A 100 -0.07 -11.86 -9.40
CA VAL A 100 1.09 -12.69 -9.78
C VAL A 100 1.05 -14.06 -9.12
N ALA A 101 0.57 -14.14 -7.88
CA ALA A 101 0.53 -15.38 -7.11
C ALA A 101 -0.62 -15.30 -6.11
N ARG A 102 -0.94 -16.44 -5.50
CA ARG A 102 -1.93 -16.46 -4.42
C ARG A 102 -1.48 -15.53 -3.29
N VAL A 103 -2.38 -14.65 -2.84
CA VAL A 103 -2.05 -13.67 -1.81
C VAL A 103 -2.05 -14.31 -0.43
N ASP A 104 -0.97 -14.08 0.31
CA ASP A 104 -0.90 -14.39 1.73
C ASP A 104 -1.31 -13.12 2.49
N TRP A 105 -2.52 -13.13 3.03
CA TRP A 105 -3.06 -11.94 3.70
C TRP A 105 -2.36 -11.64 5.02
N ASP A 106 -1.75 -12.63 5.66
CA ASP A 106 -0.92 -12.38 6.82
C ASP A 106 0.33 -11.59 6.44
N GLU A 107 0.93 -11.90 5.30
CA GLU A 107 2.05 -11.13 4.77
C GLU A 107 1.64 -9.70 4.43
N VAL A 108 0.49 -9.53 3.80
CA VAL A 108 -0.03 -8.18 3.49
C VAL A 108 -0.23 -7.38 4.76
N ARG A 109 -0.81 -8.00 5.79
CA ARG A 109 -1.00 -7.34 7.09
C ARG A 109 0.33 -6.92 7.69
N GLU A 110 1.36 -7.77 7.61
CA GLU A 110 2.69 -7.44 8.10
C GLU A 110 3.31 -6.27 7.34
N LEU A 111 3.13 -6.24 6.02
CA LEU A 111 3.63 -5.14 5.20
C LEU A 111 2.94 -3.82 5.55
N VAL A 112 1.63 -3.85 5.73
CA VAL A 112 0.85 -2.66 6.13
C VAL A 112 1.24 -2.21 7.53
N ASP A 113 1.43 -3.15 8.47
CA ASP A 113 1.88 -2.86 9.83
C ASP A 113 3.24 -2.15 9.81
N ALA A 114 4.20 -2.69 9.07
CA ALA A 114 5.52 -2.08 8.96
C ALA A 114 5.45 -0.67 8.36
N SER A 115 4.61 -0.49 7.33
CA SER A 115 4.41 0.81 6.71
C SER A 115 3.80 1.82 7.70
N PHE A 116 2.78 1.40 8.45
CA PHE A 116 2.16 2.22 9.49
C PHE A 116 3.22 2.70 10.50
N ARG A 117 4.08 1.80 10.95
CA ARG A 117 5.12 2.13 11.92
C ARG A 117 6.15 3.13 11.37
N LEU A 118 6.36 3.14 10.06
CA LEU A 118 7.29 4.09 9.44
C LEU A 118 6.69 5.49 9.30
N VAL A 119 5.37 5.62 9.11
CA VAL A 119 4.76 6.91 8.78
C VAL A 119 3.90 7.50 9.88
N ALA A 120 3.31 6.69 10.77
CA ALA A 120 2.41 7.18 11.79
C ALA A 120 3.17 7.89 12.93
N PRO A 121 2.51 8.85 13.61
CA PRO A 121 3.11 9.44 14.80
C PRO A 121 3.41 8.41 15.87
N LYS A 122 4.44 8.66 16.67
CA LYS A 122 4.86 7.73 17.72
C LYS A 122 3.74 7.37 18.70
N ARG A 123 2.84 8.32 19.01
CA ARG A 123 1.72 8.04 19.91
C ARG A 123 0.79 6.95 19.36
N LEU A 124 0.60 6.92 18.03
CA LEU A 124 -0.25 5.90 17.41
C LEU A 124 0.44 4.53 17.38
N VAL A 125 1.76 4.53 17.17
CA VAL A 125 2.54 3.29 17.25
C VAL A 125 2.46 2.71 18.67
N LYS A 126 2.53 3.56 19.70
CA LYS A 126 2.36 3.11 21.08
C LYS A 126 0.97 2.54 21.33
N LEU A 127 -0.08 3.16 20.75
CA LEU A 127 -1.43 2.63 20.87
C LEU A 127 -1.54 1.26 20.19
N LEU A 128 -0.92 1.10 19.03
CA LEU A 128 -0.89 -0.18 18.33
C LEU A 128 -0.22 -1.26 19.19
N ASP A 129 0.91 -0.94 19.79
CA ASP A 129 1.65 -1.89 20.64
C ASP A 129 0.92 -2.24 21.94
N ALA A 130 0.00 -1.39 22.37
CA ALA A 130 -0.78 -1.61 23.58
C ALA A 130 -2.04 -2.45 23.36
N GLN A 131 -2.35 -2.77 22.12
CA GLN A 131 -3.52 -3.60 21.78
C GLN A 131 -3.30 -5.07 22.11
#